data_52e39e20583289d78f652b28332f52df
#
_entry.id   52e39e20583289d78f652b28332f52df
#
_cell.length_a   1.000
_cell.length_b   1.000
_cell.length_c   1.000
_cell.angle_alpha   90.00
_cell.angle_beta   90.00
_cell.angle_gamma   90.00
#
_symmetry.space_group_name_H-M   'P 1'
#
loop_
_entity.id
_entity.type
_entity.pdbx_description
1 polymer ?
#
loop_
_entity_poly.entity_id
_entity_poly.type
_entity_poly.pdbx_seq_one_letter_code
_entity_poly.pdbx_strand_id
1 'polypeptide(L)'
;MNIPSELKYTKDHEWIKVEGNVATVGITDFAQGELGDIVYVEIETTGETLDKEEVFGTVEAVKTVSDLFMPISGEVLEFNADLEANPESVNNDPYGAGWMIKINIADASELDALLSAEEYAALVS
;
A
#
# COMPACT_ATOMS: atom_id res chain seq x y z
N MET A 1 6.62 -8.73 -14.09
CA MET A 1 6.15 -7.91 -12.95
C MET A 1 5.25 -6.80 -13.47
N ASN A 2 4.10 -6.61 -12.83
CA ASN A 2 3.12 -5.62 -13.24
C ASN A 2 3.32 -4.30 -12.48
N ILE A 3 3.41 -3.18 -13.22
CA ILE A 3 3.54 -1.84 -12.64
C ILE A 3 2.57 -0.92 -13.38
N PRO A 4 1.30 -0.85 -12.93
CA PRO A 4 0.28 -0.04 -13.62
C PRO A 4 0.69 1.43 -13.77
N SER A 5 0.50 1.98 -14.96
CA SER A 5 0.94 3.33 -15.29
C SER A 5 0.07 4.43 -14.69
N GLU A 6 -1.15 4.11 -14.29
CA GLU A 6 -2.10 5.07 -13.72
C GLU A 6 -1.93 5.27 -12.22
N LEU A 7 -1.05 4.49 -11.58
CA LEU A 7 -0.82 4.59 -10.14
C LEU A 7 0.43 5.40 -9.84
N LYS A 8 0.58 5.76 -8.57
CA LYS A 8 1.82 6.34 -8.04
C LYS A 8 2.45 5.36 -7.06
N TYR A 9 3.73 5.55 -6.77
CA TYR A 9 4.50 4.57 -6.01
C TYR A 9 5.42 5.24 -4.99
N THR A 10 5.84 4.46 -3.99
CA THR A 10 6.86 4.90 -3.04
C THR A 10 8.10 4.02 -3.14
N LYS A 11 9.19 4.51 -2.58
CA LYS A 11 10.44 3.73 -2.48
C LYS A 11 10.30 2.52 -1.53
N ASP A 12 9.24 2.52 -0.72
CA ASP A 12 8.95 1.41 0.20
C ASP A 12 8.02 0.38 -0.43
N HIS A 13 7.81 0.47 -1.75
CA HIS A 13 7.07 -0.50 -2.55
C HIS A 13 5.57 -0.52 -2.23
N GLU A 14 5.00 0.67 -2.04
CA GLU A 14 3.56 0.85 -1.89
C GLU A 14 3.03 1.56 -3.14
N TRP A 15 1.80 1.23 -3.52
CA TRP A 15 1.13 1.91 -4.62
C TRP A 15 -0.02 2.75 -4.08
N ILE A 16 -0.34 3.84 -4.79
CA ILE A 16 -1.38 4.77 -4.40
C ILE A 16 -2.28 5.06 -5.61
N LYS A 17 -3.58 4.93 -5.41
CA LYS A 17 -4.58 5.28 -6.41
C LYS A 17 -5.43 6.41 -5.85
N VAL A 18 -5.37 7.59 -6.48
CA VAL A 18 -6.08 8.78 -6.00
C VAL A 18 -7.41 8.94 -6.73
N GLU A 19 -8.49 9.08 -5.94
CA GLU A 19 -9.83 9.37 -6.47
C GLU A 19 -10.41 10.50 -5.63
N GLY A 20 -10.44 11.72 -6.17
CA GLY A 20 -10.84 12.90 -5.42
C GLY A 20 -9.88 13.16 -4.28
N ASN A 21 -10.38 13.17 -3.05
CA ASN A 21 -9.54 13.38 -1.86
C ASN A 21 -9.24 12.10 -1.11
N VAL A 22 -9.50 10.95 -1.72
CA VAL A 22 -9.28 9.63 -1.13
C VAL A 22 -8.19 8.89 -1.91
N ALA A 23 -7.24 8.32 -1.18
CA ALA A 23 -6.19 7.48 -1.76
C ALA A 23 -6.37 6.05 -1.30
N THR A 24 -6.37 5.12 -2.24
CA THR A 24 -6.35 3.68 -1.94
C THR A 24 -4.90 3.23 -2.01
N VAL A 25 -4.47 2.45 -1.02
CA VAL A 25 -3.07 2.07 -0.84
C VAL A 25 -2.94 0.56 -0.69
N GLY A 26 -1.90 0.02 -1.31
CA GLY A 26 -1.52 -1.38 -1.14
C GLY A 26 -0.03 -1.54 -1.41
N ILE A 27 0.44 -2.78 -1.42
CA ILE A 27 1.83 -3.07 -1.77
C ILE A 27 1.91 -3.52 -3.22
N THR A 28 3.07 -3.30 -3.85
CA THR A 28 3.26 -3.57 -5.27
C THR A 28 3.47 -5.06 -5.53
N ASP A 29 3.38 -5.43 -6.81
CA ASP A 29 3.70 -6.79 -7.27
C ASP A 29 5.14 -7.17 -6.88
N PHE A 30 6.07 -6.24 -7.00
CA PHE A 30 7.45 -6.45 -6.57
C PHE A 30 7.52 -6.81 -5.08
N ALA A 31 6.80 -6.03 -4.24
CA ALA A 31 6.83 -6.23 -2.79
C ALA A 31 6.26 -7.59 -2.40
N GLN A 32 5.13 -7.99 -2.98
CA GLN A 32 4.53 -9.28 -2.64
C GLN A 32 5.43 -10.43 -3.08
N GLY A 33 6.13 -10.28 -4.21
CA GLY A 33 7.07 -11.29 -4.67
C GLY A 33 8.27 -11.45 -3.74
N GLU A 34 8.77 -10.33 -3.19
CA GLU A 34 9.87 -10.35 -2.23
C GLU A 34 9.45 -10.95 -0.89
N LEU A 35 8.23 -10.68 -0.45
CA LEU A 35 7.71 -11.22 0.81
C LEU A 35 7.34 -12.70 0.72
N GLY A 36 6.88 -13.14 -0.44
CA GLY A 36 6.37 -14.48 -0.62
C GLY A 36 4.92 -14.61 -0.15
N ASP A 37 4.48 -15.80 0.18
CA ASP A 37 3.09 -16.06 0.54
C ASP A 37 2.67 -15.28 1.78
N ILE A 38 1.67 -14.42 1.62
CA ILE A 38 1.12 -13.60 2.70
C ILE A 38 0.10 -14.43 3.48
N VAL A 39 0.27 -14.48 4.79
CA VAL A 39 -0.59 -15.28 5.68
C VAL A 39 -1.43 -14.42 6.61
N TYR A 40 -1.05 -13.15 6.82
CA TYR A 40 -1.80 -12.28 7.71
C TYR A 40 -1.51 -10.81 7.42
N VAL A 41 -2.54 -9.97 7.50
CA VAL A 41 -2.42 -8.52 7.38
C VAL A 41 -3.08 -7.92 8.61
N GLU A 42 -2.31 -7.14 9.39
CA GLU A 42 -2.81 -6.51 10.62
C GLU A 42 -2.79 -5.00 10.47
N ILE A 43 -3.97 -4.38 10.50
CA ILE A 43 -4.11 -2.93 10.39
C ILE A 43 -5.14 -2.49 11.44
N GLU A 44 -4.66 -1.79 12.48
CA GLU A 44 -5.48 -1.36 13.60
C GLU A 44 -5.58 0.16 13.71
N THR A 45 -5.15 0.87 12.67
CA THR A 45 -5.07 2.33 12.66
C THR A 45 -6.29 3.03 12.05
N THR A 46 -7.33 2.29 11.68
CA THR A 46 -8.57 2.88 11.14
C THR A 46 -9.11 3.93 12.09
N GLY A 47 -9.38 5.12 11.56
CA GLY A 47 -9.84 6.26 12.35
C GLY A 47 -8.71 7.16 12.85
N GLU A 48 -7.47 6.75 12.71
CA GLU A 48 -6.32 7.56 13.15
C GLU A 48 -5.77 8.41 12.00
N THR A 49 -5.27 9.59 12.35
CA THR A 49 -4.56 10.43 11.39
C THR A 49 -3.07 10.20 11.58
N LEU A 50 -2.41 9.78 10.52
CA LEU A 50 -0.99 9.44 10.55
C LEU A 50 -0.21 10.34 9.60
N ASP A 51 1.05 10.59 9.93
CA ASP A 51 1.96 11.34 9.09
C ASP A 51 2.61 10.42 8.06
N LYS A 52 3.11 11.02 6.98
CA LYS A 52 3.87 10.31 5.96
C LYS A 52 5.00 9.51 6.63
N GLU A 53 5.15 8.27 6.19
CA GLU A 53 6.15 7.30 6.66
C GLU A 53 5.90 6.71 8.06
N GLU A 54 4.82 7.09 8.73
CA GLU A 54 4.42 6.37 9.94
C GLU A 54 3.89 4.98 9.56
N VAL A 55 4.05 4.02 10.47
CA VAL A 55 3.57 2.65 10.26
C VAL A 55 2.06 2.62 10.40
N PHE A 56 1.33 2.15 9.37
CA PHE A 56 -0.12 1.99 9.47
C PHE A 56 -0.54 0.56 9.76
N GLY A 57 0.36 -0.39 9.64
CA GLY A 57 0.05 -1.79 9.90
C GLY A 57 1.26 -2.66 9.61
N THR A 58 1.03 -3.98 9.64
CA THR A 58 2.06 -4.96 9.31
C THR A 58 1.48 -6.01 8.37
N VAL A 59 2.37 -6.62 7.60
CA VAL A 59 2.04 -7.76 6.76
C VAL A 59 2.94 -8.92 7.14
N GLU A 60 2.33 -10.08 7.38
CA GLU A 60 3.07 -11.29 7.76
C GLU A 60 3.05 -12.29 6.61
N ALA A 61 4.23 -12.72 6.21
CA ALA A 61 4.40 -13.78 5.24
C ALA A 61 4.94 -15.02 5.95
N VAL A 62 4.97 -16.14 5.26
CA VAL A 62 5.48 -17.39 5.84
C VAL A 62 6.91 -17.21 6.34
N LYS A 63 7.73 -16.47 5.59
CA LYS A 63 9.17 -16.34 5.90
C LYS A 63 9.56 -15.06 6.64
N THR A 64 8.67 -14.05 6.72
CA THR A 64 9.05 -12.75 7.29
C THR A 64 7.83 -11.90 7.66
N VAL A 65 8.07 -10.86 8.45
CA VAL A 65 7.07 -9.85 8.81
C VAL A 65 7.62 -8.49 8.39
N SER A 66 6.79 -7.64 7.82
CA SER A 66 7.19 -6.32 7.35
C SER A 66 6.22 -5.24 7.83
N ASP A 67 6.74 -4.07 8.17
CA ASP A 67 5.94 -2.90 8.48
C ASP A 67 5.39 -2.28 7.20
N LEU A 68 4.21 -1.67 7.31
CA LEU A 68 3.58 -0.95 6.21
C LEU A 68 3.57 0.54 6.56
N PHE A 69 4.10 1.37 5.66
CA PHE A 69 4.30 2.79 5.92
C PHE A 69 3.29 3.65 5.17
N MET A 70 2.87 4.76 5.79
CA MET A 70 1.99 5.73 5.13
C MET A 70 2.72 6.36 3.95
N PRO A 71 2.16 6.26 2.74
CA PRO A 71 2.79 6.90 1.57
C PRO A 71 2.62 8.41 1.58
N ILE A 72 1.56 8.90 2.22
CA ILE A 72 1.24 10.32 2.40
C ILE A 72 0.54 10.47 3.74
N SER A 73 0.49 11.71 4.25
CA SER A 73 -0.23 11.99 5.50
C SER A 73 -1.72 11.97 5.27
N GLY A 74 -2.47 11.47 6.24
CA GLY A 74 -3.92 11.47 6.18
C GLY A 74 -4.57 10.60 7.23
N GLU A 75 -5.90 10.61 7.22
CA GLU A 75 -6.69 9.78 8.11
C GLU A 75 -6.96 8.42 7.45
N VAL A 76 -6.72 7.34 8.17
CA VAL A 76 -7.04 6.00 7.69
C VAL A 76 -8.55 5.80 7.81
N LEU A 77 -9.23 5.79 6.66
CA LEU A 77 -10.69 5.73 6.62
C LEU A 77 -11.22 4.32 6.72
N GLU A 78 -10.54 3.39 6.07
CA GLU A 78 -11.07 2.04 5.89
C GLU A 78 -9.93 1.05 5.69
N PHE A 79 -10.11 -0.15 6.26
CA PHE A 79 -9.25 -1.30 6.04
C PHE A 79 -10.02 -2.30 5.19
N ASN A 80 -9.34 -2.95 4.25
CA ASN A 80 -9.95 -4.01 3.44
C ASN A 80 -10.12 -5.27 4.29
N ALA A 81 -11.30 -5.42 4.88
CA ALA A 81 -11.59 -6.51 5.81
C ALA A 81 -11.53 -7.89 5.16
N ASP A 82 -11.64 -7.97 3.84
CA ASP A 82 -11.52 -9.25 3.12
C ASP A 82 -10.14 -9.87 3.30
N LEU A 83 -9.12 -9.07 3.59
CA LEU A 83 -7.77 -9.56 3.82
C LEU A 83 -7.63 -10.37 5.10
N GLU A 84 -8.56 -10.22 6.04
CA GLU A 84 -8.56 -11.05 7.26
C GLU A 84 -8.85 -12.50 6.93
N ALA A 85 -9.79 -12.75 6.02
CA ALA A 85 -10.14 -14.10 5.60
C ALA A 85 -9.29 -14.59 4.41
N ASN A 86 -8.85 -13.66 3.55
CA ASN A 86 -8.17 -13.99 2.30
C ASN A 86 -6.90 -13.16 2.12
N PRO A 87 -5.90 -13.29 3.03
CA PRO A 87 -4.66 -12.51 2.91
C PRO A 87 -3.89 -12.79 1.63
N GLU A 88 -4.09 -13.95 1.03
CA GLU A 88 -3.46 -14.34 -0.24
C GLU A 88 -3.89 -13.47 -1.42
N SER A 89 -4.95 -12.66 -1.27
CA SER A 89 -5.34 -11.70 -2.30
C SER A 89 -4.24 -10.68 -2.56
N VAL A 90 -3.41 -10.39 -1.55
CA VAL A 90 -2.25 -9.52 -1.71
C VAL A 90 -1.28 -10.09 -2.75
N ASN A 91 -1.09 -11.40 -2.74
CA ASN A 91 -0.23 -12.08 -3.72
C ASN A 91 -0.91 -12.18 -5.09
N ASN A 92 -2.18 -12.55 -5.10
CA ASN A 92 -2.88 -12.89 -6.34
C ASN A 92 -3.34 -11.66 -7.12
N ASP A 93 -3.66 -10.57 -6.42
CA ASP A 93 -4.20 -9.36 -7.06
C ASP A 93 -3.80 -8.12 -6.25
N PRO A 94 -2.50 -7.80 -6.19
CA PRO A 94 -2.02 -6.72 -5.32
C PRO A 94 -2.60 -5.34 -5.64
N TYR A 95 -2.99 -5.09 -6.89
CA TYR A 95 -3.53 -3.79 -7.31
C TYR A 95 -5.06 -3.75 -7.32
N GLY A 96 -5.72 -4.86 -7.05
CA GLY A 96 -7.17 -4.96 -7.02
C GLY A 96 -7.65 -5.45 -5.66
N ALA A 97 -8.09 -6.70 -5.58
CA ALA A 97 -8.63 -7.28 -4.36
C ALA A 97 -7.68 -7.20 -3.16
N GLY A 98 -6.39 -7.06 -3.41
CA GLY A 98 -5.36 -6.96 -2.36
C GLY A 98 -5.11 -5.56 -1.81
N TRP A 99 -5.95 -4.57 -2.13
CA TRP A 99 -5.78 -3.23 -1.55
C TRP A 99 -5.89 -3.31 -0.01
N MET A 100 -5.16 -2.43 0.67
CA MET A 100 -5.06 -2.50 2.13
C MET A 100 -5.86 -1.46 2.87
N ILE A 101 -5.66 -0.18 2.57
CA ILE A 101 -6.35 0.91 3.26
C ILE A 101 -6.80 1.98 2.29
N LYS A 102 -7.77 2.80 2.75
CA LYS A 102 -8.12 4.06 2.10
C LYS A 102 -7.81 5.19 3.06
N ILE A 103 -7.25 6.26 2.53
CA ILE A 103 -6.78 7.42 3.29
C ILE A 103 -7.52 8.66 2.82
N ASN A 104 -7.97 9.51 3.77
CA ASN A 104 -8.41 10.86 3.44
C ASN A 104 -7.16 11.73 3.38
N ILE A 105 -6.85 12.26 2.20
CA ILE A 105 -5.59 12.97 1.94
C ILE A 105 -5.55 14.27 2.75
N ALA A 106 -4.54 14.42 3.61
CA ALA A 106 -4.39 15.62 4.44
C ALA A 106 -3.68 16.73 3.69
N ASP A 107 -2.69 16.38 2.86
CA ASP A 107 -1.87 17.35 2.12
C ASP A 107 -1.61 16.83 0.73
N ALA A 108 -2.36 17.34 -0.25
CA ALA A 108 -2.26 16.89 -1.63
C ALA A 108 -0.89 17.18 -2.25
N SER A 109 -0.14 18.14 -1.70
CA SER A 109 1.20 18.44 -2.23
C SER A 109 2.18 17.29 -2.02
N GLU A 110 1.92 16.41 -1.07
CA GLU A 110 2.76 15.22 -0.85
C GLU A 110 2.69 14.24 -2.02
N LEU A 111 1.61 14.30 -2.82
CA LEU A 111 1.49 13.44 -3.99
C LEU A 111 2.57 13.74 -5.03
N ASP A 112 3.09 14.96 -5.05
CA ASP A 112 4.12 15.37 -6.01
C ASP A 112 5.47 14.69 -5.72
N ALA A 113 5.67 14.21 -4.52
CA ALA A 113 6.90 13.52 -4.12
C ALA A 113 6.87 12.03 -4.45
N LEU A 114 5.71 11.51 -4.85
CA LEU A 114 5.57 10.09 -5.18
C LEU A 114 6.18 9.79 -6.55
N LEU A 115 6.55 8.53 -6.73
CA LEU A 115 7.16 8.07 -7.97
C LEU A 115 6.10 7.75 -9.01
N SER A 116 6.41 8.05 -10.29
CA SER A 116 5.61 7.56 -11.40
C SER A 116 5.91 6.07 -11.62
N ALA A 117 5.11 5.40 -12.45
CA ALA A 117 5.36 4.00 -12.79
C ALA A 117 6.73 3.82 -13.43
N GLU A 118 7.15 4.77 -14.29
CA GLU A 118 8.45 4.71 -14.94
C GLU A 118 9.59 4.86 -13.94
N GLU A 119 9.46 5.80 -13.02
CA GLU A 119 10.46 6.01 -11.97
C GLU A 119 10.56 4.81 -11.04
N TYR A 120 9.42 4.25 -10.68
CA TYR A 120 9.40 3.07 -9.82
C TYR A 120 9.99 1.85 -10.53
N ALA A 121 9.66 1.65 -11.81
CA ALA A 121 10.21 0.56 -12.59
C ALA A 121 11.74 0.62 -12.65
N ALA A 122 12.29 1.83 -12.77
CA ALA A 122 13.74 2.01 -12.76
C ALA A 122 14.34 1.66 -11.40
N LEU A 123 13.61 1.93 -10.32
CA LEU A 123 14.07 1.65 -8.96
C LEU A 123 14.18 0.14 -8.70
N VAL A 124 13.25 -0.66 -9.23
CA VAL A 124 13.18 -2.11 -8.95
C VAL A 124 13.79 -2.98 -10.06
N SER A 125 14.32 -2.37 -11.10
CA SER A 125 14.96 -3.12 -12.19
C SER A 125 16.42 -3.43 -11.92
#